data_2d1da79f107ab33002f53efcc2cb014f
#
_entry.id   2d1da79f107ab33002f53efcc2cb014f
#
_cell.length_a   1.000
_cell.length_b   1.000
_cell.length_c   1.000
_cell.angle_alpha   90.00
_cell.angle_beta   90.00
_cell.angle_gamma   90.00
#
_symmetry.space_group_name_H-M   'P 1'
#
loop_
_entity.id
_entity.type
_entity.pdbx_description
1 polymer ?
#
loop_
_entity_poly.entity_id
_entity_poly.type
_entity_poly.pdbx_seq_one_letter_code
_entity_poly.pdbx_strand_id
1 'polypeptide(L)'
;MTPEGPVIIEALRTPIGTAHRALAGLDAVGLAAPVLAQLAERLARPPAEVVLGNCMGPGGDVARVAALAAGLPVETPAVTVDRQCASGLTAIELGSRLVGADHWPVLAGGVESASSAPWRFWPPAGADADPVRYERAPFAPTPESDPDMGLAADLLAEERRVGRRRQDEYTARSHQRAWDAARNGRFTDELVPLAGLDHDERVRGGMTTARLARLPAAFRMGGTVTAGNACGINDGAAVVALAPASAGLPGLRVLATASAGVDPRRPGLGIVPAVRVALQRAGLRICDLDVIEINEAFAGQVLACYDELGIDPERVCTDGGALALGHPWGASGAVLVVRLFSRMVRQGQGRFGLAAIAAGGGQGTAVVVEAS
;
A
#
# COMPACT_ATOMS: atom_id res chain seq x y z
N MET A 1 13.44 -23.32 -18.95
CA MET A 1 12.78 -23.26 -17.63
C MET A 1 12.94 -21.83 -17.14
N THR A 2 11.86 -21.08 -17.02
CA THR A 2 11.90 -19.79 -16.32
C THR A 2 12.39 -20.07 -14.89
N PRO A 3 13.38 -19.34 -14.36
CA PRO A 3 13.76 -19.52 -12.97
C PRO A 3 12.52 -19.32 -12.11
N GLU A 4 12.28 -20.25 -11.20
CA GLU A 4 11.16 -20.13 -10.26
C GLU A 4 11.34 -18.82 -9.47
N GLY A 5 10.30 -17.98 -9.47
CA GLY A 5 10.31 -16.70 -8.76
C GLY A 5 10.49 -16.88 -7.24
N PRO A 6 10.98 -15.85 -6.52
CA PRO A 6 11.12 -15.93 -5.07
C PRO A 6 9.76 -16.14 -4.39
N VAL A 7 9.81 -16.65 -3.17
CA VAL A 7 8.64 -16.95 -2.34
C VAL A 7 8.56 -15.98 -1.16
N ILE A 8 7.42 -15.37 -0.95
CA ILE A 8 7.09 -14.65 0.27
C ILE A 8 6.72 -15.71 1.32
N ILE A 9 7.55 -15.86 2.34
CA ILE A 9 7.44 -16.92 3.35
C ILE A 9 6.82 -16.46 4.66
N GLU A 10 6.76 -15.15 4.90
CA GLU A 10 6.11 -14.54 6.07
C GLU A 10 5.71 -13.10 5.74
N ALA A 11 4.68 -12.58 6.44
CA ALA A 11 4.14 -11.25 6.19
C ALA A 11 3.45 -10.71 7.45
N LEU A 12 3.83 -9.51 7.89
CA LEU A 12 3.27 -8.84 9.07
C LEU A 12 3.06 -7.35 8.81
N ARG A 13 2.17 -6.74 9.59
CA ARG A 13 1.94 -5.30 9.60
C ARG A 13 1.56 -4.79 11.00
N THR A 14 1.72 -3.51 11.23
CA THR A 14 1.05 -2.84 12.34
C THR A 14 -0.45 -2.74 12.09
N PRO A 15 -1.28 -2.49 13.09
CA PRO A 15 -2.55 -1.82 12.88
C PRO A 15 -2.33 -0.51 12.12
N ILE A 16 -3.33 -0.10 11.33
CA ILE A 16 -3.30 1.19 10.65
C ILE A 16 -3.95 2.24 11.55
N GLY A 17 -3.14 3.19 12.02
CA GLY A 17 -3.58 4.34 12.82
C GLY A 17 -4.08 5.48 11.96
N THR A 18 -5.04 6.24 12.46
CA THR A 18 -5.43 7.52 11.86
C THR A 18 -4.39 8.57 12.26
N ALA A 19 -3.95 9.39 11.33
CA ALA A 19 -2.97 10.44 11.61
C ALA A 19 -3.40 11.32 12.82
N HIS A 20 -2.43 11.65 13.66
CA HIS A 20 -2.59 12.41 14.90
C HIS A 20 -3.48 11.73 15.97
N ARG A 21 -3.60 10.38 15.92
CA ARG A 21 -4.32 9.58 16.94
C ARG A 21 -3.41 8.55 17.62
N ALA A 22 -3.86 7.31 17.75
CA ALA A 22 -3.21 6.29 18.61
C ALA A 22 -1.72 6.09 18.31
N LEU A 23 -1.29 6.14 17.05
CA LEU A 23 0.11 5.95 16.65
C LEU A 23 0.90 7.25 16.49
N ALA A 24 0.32 8.43 16.77
CA ALA A 24 0.93 9.73 16.51
C ALA A 24 2.25 10.00 17.27
N GLY A 25 2.49 9.29 18.36
CA GLY A 25 3.74 9.38 19.13
C GLY A 25 4.91 8.58 18.54
N LEU A 26 4.69 7.85 17.44
CA LEU A 26 5.70 7.02 16.80
C LEU A 26 6.11 7.62 15.45
N ASP A 27 7.41 7.71 15.23
CA ASP A 27 7.96 8.05 13.92
C ASP A 27 8.00 6.81 13.00
N ALA A 28 8.48 6.97 11.78
CA ALA A 28 8.58 5.88 10.82
C ALA A 28 9.45 4.71 11.35
N VAL A 29 10.49 5.01 12.11
CA VAL A 29 11.35 3.98 12.72
C VAL A 29 10.60 3.22 13.81
N GLY A 30 9.92 3.93 14.70
CA GLY A 30 9.11 3.34 15.78
C GLY A 30 7.95 2.47 15.27
N LEU A 31 7.45 2.74 14.04
CA LEU A 31 6.43 1.91 13.39
C LEU A 31 7.04 0.66 12.72
N ALA A 32 8.17 0.79 12.02
CA ALA A 32 8.76 -0.30 11.24
C ALA A 32 9.55 -1.29 12.10
N ALA A 33 10.31 -0.83 13.10
CA ALA A 33 11.22 -1.67 13.87
C ALA A 33 10.52 -2.85 14.58
N PRO A 34 9.34 -2.72 15.22
CA PRO A 34 8.65 -3.86 15.82
C PRO A 34 8.22 -4.92 14.80
N VAL A 35 7.84 -4.51 13.59
CA VAL A 35 7.46 -5.46 12.51
C VAL A 35 8.69 -6.21 12.01
N LEU A 36 9.81 -5.51 11.81
CA LEU A 36 11.09 -6.12 11.41
C LEU A 36 11.60 -7.11 12.47
N ALA A 37 11.56 -6.73 13.75
CA ALA A 37 11.99 -7.57 14.86
C ALA A 37 11.16 -8.85 14.93
N GLN A 38 9.83 -8.73 14.91
CA GLN A 38 8.94 -9.89 14.98
C GLN A 38 9.05 -10.81 13.76
N LEU A 39 9.30 -10.26 12.56
CA LEU A 39 9.61 -11.10 11.39
C LEU A 39 10.94 -11.82 11.58
N ALA A 40 11.99 -11.14 12.03
CA ALA A 40 13.30 -11.75 12.24
C ALA A 40 13.25 -12.90 13.24
N GLU A 41 12.45 -12.79 14.30
CA GLU A 41 12.22 -13.87 15.29
C GLU A 41 11.57 -15.12 14.68
N ARG A 42 10.76 -14.96 13.62
CA ARG A 42 10.10 -16.08 12.93
C ARG A 42 10.99 -16.75 11.87
N LEU A 43 12.12 -16.15 11.54
CA LEU A 43 13.01 -16.65 10.50
C LEU A 43 14.11 -17.53 11.07
N ALA A 44 14.46 -18.60 10.36
CA ALA A 44 15.52 -19.53 10.75
C ALA A 44 16.94 -18.95 10.66
N ARG A 45 17.10 -17.79 10.03
CA ARG A 45 18.40 -17.13 9.80
C ARG A 45 18.23 -15.60 9.77
N PRO A 46 19.28 -14.84 10.09
CA PRO A 46 19.22 -13.38 10.03
C PRO A 46 18.88 -12.88 8.62
N PRO A 47 18.15 -11.75 8.51
CA PRO A 47 17.90 -11.11 7.22
C PRO A 47 19.20 -10.69 6.53
N ALA A 48 19.30 -10.99 5.23
CA ALA A 48 20.43 -10.61 4.39
C ALA A 48 20.35 -9.13 3.96
N GLU A 49 19.13 -8.60 3.83
CA GLU A 49 18.89 -7.21 3.43
C GLU A 49 17.50 -6.72 3.83
N VAL A 50 17.33 -5.41 4.00
CA VAL A 50 16.06 -4.73 4.26
C VAL A 50 15.78 -3.67 3.19
N VAL A 51 14.60 -3.72 2.57
CA VAL A 51 14.14 -2.73 1.57
C VAL A 51 12.81 -2.16 2.03
N LEU A 52 12.76 -0.88 2.41
CA LEU A 52 11.51 -0.25 2.85
C LEU A 52 11.12 0.93 1.96
N GLY A 53 9.83 0.99 1.63
CA GLY A 53 9.20 2.16 1.04
C GLY A 53 8.87 3.21 2.10
N ASN A 54 9.16 4.49 1.80
CA ASN A 54 8.75 5.62 2.63
C ASN A 54 8.69 6.88 1.78
N CYS A 55 7.64 7.72 1.94
CA CYS A 55 7.41 8.91 1.13
C CYS A 55 7.65 10.22 1.89
N MET A 56 7.24 10.26 3.16
CA MET A 56 7.20 11.53 3.91
C MET A 56 8.47 11.78 4.73
N GLY A 57 9.36 10.83 4.79
CA GLY A 57 10.64 11.00 5.44
C GLY A 57 10.70 10.45 6.87
N PRO A 58 11.70 10.85 7.66
CA PRO A 58 12.48 12.10 7.59
C PRO A 58 13.70 12.10 6.65
N GLY A 59 13.99 11.03 5.92
CA GLY A 59 15.25 10.82 5.21
C GLY A 59 16.26 10.06 6.08
N GLY A 60 17.55 10.08 5.71
CA GLY A 60 18.60 9.39 6.48
C GLY A 60 18.54 7.86 6.42
N ASP A 61 17.96 7.31 5.35
CA ASP A 61 17.71 5.87 5.18
C ASP A 61 16.89 5.26 6.33
N VAL A 62 15.60 5.55 6.32
CA VAL A 62 14.63 5.03 7.31
C VAL A 62 14.72 3.50 7.46
N ALA A 63 14.95 2.76 6.36
CA ALA A 63 15.09 1.31 6.39
C ALA A 63 16.28 0.88 7.25
N ARG A 64 17.44 1.54 7.09
CA ARG A 64 18.64 1.24 7.87
C ARG A 64 18.45 1.55 9.35
N VAL A 65 17.89 2.72 9.65
CA VAL A 65 17.64 3.11 11.05
C VAL A 65 16.64 2.16 11.71
N ALA A 66 15.58 1.76 10.99
CA ALA A 66 14.60 0.80 11.49
C ALA A 66 15.19 -0.61 11.69
N ALA A 67 16.05 -1.07 10.78
CA ALA A 67 16.75 -2.36 10.91
C ALA A 67 17.63 -2.40 12.16
N LEU A 68 18.40 -1.35 12.42
CA LEU A 68 19.22 -1.24 13.64
C LEU A 68 18.37 -1.14 14.90
N ALA A 69 17.28 -0.36 14.87
CA ALA A 69 16.35 -0.24 15.99
C ALA A 69 15.60 -1.55 16.29
N ALA A 70 15.39 -2.38 15.26
CA ALA A 70 14.83 -3.73 15.39
C ALA A 70 15.81 -4.75 15.98
N GLY A 71 17.07 -4.38 16.22
CA GLY A 71 18.12 -5.29 16.70
C GLY A 71 18.65 -6.26 15.65
N LEU A 72 18.44 -5.97 14.35
CA LEU A 72 19.04 -6.78 13.28
C LEU A 72 20.57 -6.63 13.30
N PRO A 73 21.32 -7.63 12.76
CA PRO A 73 22.77 -7.55 12.68
C PRO A 73 23.26 -6.27 12.00
N VAL A 74 24.34 -5.69 12.50
CA VAL A 74 24.93 -4.47 11.94
C VAL A 74 25.42 -4.67 10.50
N GLU A 75 25.68 -5.90 10.12
CA GLU A 75 26.07 -6.33 8.77
C GLU A 75 24.91 -6.35 7.79
N THR A 76 23.64 -6.39 8.26
CA THR A 76 22.46 -6.39 7.38
C THR A 76 22.31 -5.03 6.70
N PRO A 77 22.58 -4.91 5.39
CA PRO A 77 22.39 -3.65 4.67
C PRO A 77 20.90 -3.32 4.54
N ALA A 78 20.61 -2.05 4.30
CA ALA A 78 19.24 -1.62 4.08
C ALA A 78 19.16 -0.46 3.09
N VAL A 79 18.02 -0.28 2.45
CA VAL A 79 17.75 0.83 1.53
C VAL A 79 16.31 1.29 1.63
N THR A 80 16.11 2.60 1.59
CA THR A 80 14.79 3.22 1.52
C THR A 80 14.49 3.65 0.09
N VAL A 81 13.28 3.34 -0.40
CA VAL A 81 12.83 3.68 -1.75
C VAL A 81 11.56 4.53 -1.70
N ASP A 82 11.43 5.44 -2.67
CA ASP A 82 10.25 6.28 -2.85
C ASP A 82 9.68 6.12 -4.27
N ARG A 83 8.44 5.69 -4.34
CA ARG A 83 7.53 5.75 -5.49
C ARG A 83 6.15 6.15 -4.99
N GLN A 84 6.12 7.16 -4.14
CA GLN A 84 4.91 7.65 -3.49
C GLN A 84 4.09 6.49 -2.88
N CYS A 85 2.77 6.46 -3.06
CA CYS A 85 1.90 5.40 -2.52
C CYS A 85 2.32 3.97 -2.92
N ALA A 86 3.05 3.79 -4.02
CA ALA A 86 3.53 2.48 -4.47
C ALA A 86 4.88 2.06 -3.87
N SER A 87 5.49 2.86 -2.97
CA SER A 87 6.83 2.60 -2.43
C SER A 87 6.96 1.21 -1.79
N GLY A 88 6.00 0.80 -0.95
CA GLY A 88 6.02 -0.51 -0.30
C GLY A 88 5.92 -1.68 -1.28
N LEU A 89 5.08 -1.56 -2.32
CA LEU A 89 4.99 -2.60 -3.36
C LEU A 89 6.24 -2.62 -4.25
N THR A 90 6.83 -1.44 -4.50
CA THR A 90 8.12 -1.32 -5.20
C THR A 90 9.26 -1.93 -4.38
N ALA A 91 9.27 -1.74 -3.07
CA ALA A 91 10.25 -2.39 -2.19
C ALA A 91 10.17 -3.92 -2.30
N ILE A 92 8.96 -4.49 -2.35
CA ILE A 92 8.75 -5.94 -2.58
C ILE A 92 9.20 -6.35 -3.98
N GLU A 93 8.91 -5.55 -5.02
CA GLU A 93 9.43 -5.77 -6.39
C GLU A 93 10.96 -5.83 -6.40
N LEU A 94 11.64 -4.87 -5.76
CA LEU A 94 13.10 -4.82 -5.67
C LEU A 94 13.65 -5.96 -4.82
N GLY A 95 13.08 -6.21 -3.64
CA GLY A 95 13.44 -7.32 -2.77
C GLY A 95 13.35 -8.65 -3.48
N SER A 96 12.31 -8.84 -4.31
CA SER A 96 12.16 -10.05 -5.14
C SER A 96 13.30 -10.27 -6.14
N ARG A 97 13.96 -9.21 -6.59
CA ARG A 97 15.10 -9.26 -7.51
C ARG A 97 16.43 -9.43 -6.79
N LEU A 98 16.52 -9.02 -5.51
CA LEU A 98 17.71 -9.15 -4.68
C LEU A 98 17.88 -10.56 -4.12
N VAL A 99 16.78 -11.30 -3.94
CA VAL A 99 16.82 -12.69 -3.44
C VAL A 99 17.70 -13.56 -4.33
N GLY A 100 18.71 -14.18 -3.74
CA GLY A 100 19.61 -15.15 -4.38
C GLY A 100 19.77 -16.42 -3.56
N ALA A 101 20.51 -17.41 -4.06
CA ALA A 101 20.73 -18.70 -3.38
C ALA A 101 21.29 -18.54 -1.97
N ASP A 102 22.23 -17.60 -1.80
CA ASP A 102 22.91 -17.32 -0.52
C ASP A 102 22.52 -15.97 0.08
N HIS A 103 21.69 -15.16 -0.62
CA HIS A 103 21.26 -13.82 -0.21
C HIS A 103 19.77 -13.82 0.12
N TRP A 104 19.42 -14.34 1.29
CA TRP A 104 18.07 -14.40 1.85
C TRP A 104 18.09 -14.72 3.35
N PRO A 105 17.03 -14.41 4.14
CA PRO A 105 15.80 -13.72 3.75
C PRO A 105 16.04 -12.25 3.40
N VAL A 106 15.29 -11.71 2.45
CA VAL A 106 15.18 -10.27 2.21
C VAL A 106 13.89 -9.78 2.85
N LEU A 107 13.97 -8.82 3.77
CA LEU A 107 12.80 -8.15 4.33
C LEU A 107 12.43 -6.97 3.44
N ALA A 108 11.23 -7.00 2.87
CA ALA A 108 10.77 -5.97 1.95
C ALA A 108 9.38 -5.46 2.33
N GLY A 109 9.15 -4.17 2.27
CA GLY A 109 7.85 -3.61 2.65
C GLY A 109 7.84 -2.09 2.66
N GLY A 110 7.14 -1.50 3.61
CA GLY A 110 7.11 -0.04 3.72
C GLY A 110 6.55 0.45 5.02
N VAL A 111 6.77 1.72 5.26
CA VAL A 111 6.34 2.43 6.47
C VAL A 111 5.94 3.85 6.13
N GLU A 112 4.92 4.36 6.81
CA GLU A 112 4.61 5.79 6.79
C GLU A 112 4.16 6.24 8.17
N SER A 113 4.71 7.36 8.63
CA SER A 113 4.19 8.13 9.75
C SER A 113 3.83 9.52 9.24
N ALA A 114 2.57 9.68 8.84
CA ALA A 114 2.06 10.98 8.43
C ALA A 114 1.99 11.94 9.62
N SER A 115 1.79 11.41 10.82
CA SER A 115 1.73 12.16 12.07
C SER A 115 3.04 12.83 12.44
N SER A 116 4.19 12.17 12.19
CA SER A 116 5.53 12.65 12.54
C SER A 116 6.32 13.18 11.36
N ALA A 117 5.72 13.27 10.18
CA ALA A 117 6.38 13.77 8.97
C ALA A 117 6.98 15.16 9.21
N PRO A 118 8.25 15.41 8.87
CA PRO A 118 8.90 16.68 9.13
C PRO A 118 8.28 17.79 8.30
N TRP A 119 8.24 18.99 8.86
CA TRP A 119 7.90 20.18 8.09
C TRP A 119 9.00 20.50 7.08
N ARG A 120 8.63 20.79 5.85
CA ARG A 120 9.55 21.00 4.73
C ARG A 120 9.47 22.43 4.24
N PHE A 121 10.64 22.99 3.90
CA PHE A 121 10.76 24.36 3.44
C PHE A 121 11.68 24.43 2.23
N TRP A 122 11.28 25.19 1.22
CA TRP A 122 12.20 25.66 0.20
C TRP A 122 13.12 26.72 0.82
N PRO A 123 14.40 26.76 0.41
CA PRO A 123 15.29 27.82 0.87
C PRO A 123 14.76 29.21 0.46
N PRO A 124 15.11 30.27 1.19
CA PRO A 124 14.70 31.63 0.84
C PRO A 124 15.24 32.02 -0.53
N ALA A 125 14.44 32.78 -1.30
CA ALA A 125 14.84 33.26 -2.63
C ALA A 125 15.94 34.33 -2.63
N GLY A 126 16.27 34.89 -1.48
CA GLY A 126 17.32 35.91 -1.27
C GLY A 126 17.59 36.11 0.21
N ALA A 127 18.61 36.95 0.56
CA ALA A 127 19.07 37.15 1.92
C ALA A 127 17.99 37.69 2.88
N ASP A 128 17.05 38.46 2.36
CA ASP A 128 15.98 39.08 3.14
C ASP A 128 14.63 38.39 3.02
N ALA A 129 14.56 37.18 2.37
CA ALA A 129 13.34 36.41 2.19
C ALA A 129 13.24 35.29 3.23
N ASP A 130 12.00 34.94 3.63
CA ASP A 130 11.74 33.79 4.51
C ASP A 130 11.72 32.48 3.72
N PRO A 131 12.07 31.34 4.38
CA PRO A 131 11.85 30.02 3.81
C PRO A 131 10.37 29.75 3.52
N VAL A 132 10.06 29.13 2.39
CA VAL A 132 8.67 28.83 1.99
C VAL A 132 8.30 27.41 2.35
N ARG A 133 7.37 27.25 3.31
CA ARG A 133 6.85 25.94 3.68
C ARG A 133 6.07 25.32 2.52
N TYR A 134 6.23 24.01 2.32
CA TYR A 134 5.42 23.24 1.40
C TYR A 134 4.88 21.96 2.05
N GLU A 135 3.66 21.58 1.72
CA GLU A 135 3.00 20.37 2.25
C GLU A 135 3.51 19.10 1.54
N ARG A 136 3.69 19.18 0.22
CA ARG A 136 4.29 18.11 -0.60
C ARG A 136 5.24 18.66 -1.65
N ALA A 137 6.26 17.90 -1.99
CA ALA A 137 7.07 18.16 -3.17
C ALA A 137 6.25 17.92 -4.45
N PRO A 138 6.57 18.59 -5.56
CA PRO A 138 5.93 18.33 -6.85
C PRO A 138 6.10 16.86 -7.28
N PHE A 139 5.03 16.27 -7.81
CA PHE A 139 5.05 14.94 -8.41
C PHE A 139 5.25 14.97 -9.92
N ALA A 140 5.09 16.15 -10.52
CA ALA A 140 5.30 16.40 -11.94
C ALA A 140 5.94 17.78 -12.16
N PRO A 141 6.59 18.02 -13.32
CA PRO A 141 7.45 19.20 -13.50
C PRO A 141 6.71 20.53 -13.60
N THR A 142 5.43 20.52 -13.94
CA THR A 142 4.63 21.76 -14.04
C THR A 142 3.35 21.68 -13.20
N PRO A 143 2.83 22.82 -12.68
CA PRO A 143 1.60 22.84 -11.91
C PRO A 143 0.39 22.23 -12.66
N GLU A 144 0.30 22.43 -13.97
CA GLU A 144 -0.79 21.91 -14.79
C GLU A 144 -0.76 20.39 -14.92
N SER A 145 0.42 19.79 -14.76
CA SER A 145 0.63 18.33 -14.78
C SER A 145 0.67 17.69 -13.39
N ASP A 146 0.54 18.51 -12.34
CA ASP A 146 0.66 18.07 -10.93
C ASP A 146 -0.59 18.46 -10.09
N PRO A 147 -1.78 17.96 -10.44
CA PRO A 147 -2.99 18.28 -9.71
C PRO A 147 -2.95 17.75 -8.28
N ASP A 148 -3.73 18.38 -7.39
CA ASP A 148 -4.07 17.77 -6.09
C ASP A 148 -4.69 16.39 -6.31
N MET A 149 -4.31 15.39 -5.48
CA MET A 149 -4.71 14.00 -5.68
C MET A 149 -6.22 13.77 -5.59
N GLY A 150 -6.90 14.51 -4.70
CA GLY A 150 -8.36 14.43 -4.58
C GLY A 150 -9.07 15.10 -5.76
N LEU A 151 -8.53 16.23 -6.24
CA LEU A 151 -9.00 16.87 -7.47
C LEU A 151 -8.81 15.96 -8.68
N ALA A 152 -7.64 15.33 -8.82
CA ALA A 152 -7.38 14.37 -9.91
C ALA A 152 -8.33 13.17 -9.87
N ALA A 153 -8.64 12.66 -8.68
CA ALA A 153 -9.59 11.56 -8.51
C ALA A 153 -11.02 11.98 -8.89
N ASP A 154 -11.43 13.20 -8.56
CA ASP A 154 -12.74 13.74 -8.88
C ASP A 154 -12.90 13.98 -10.40
N LEU A 155 -11.88 14.54 -11.04
CA LEU A 155 -11.85 14.73 -12.50
C LEU A 155 -11.87 13.39 -13.25
N LEU A 156 -11.13 12.39 -12.76
CA LEU A 156 -11.14 11.04 -13.32
C LEU A 156 -12.53 10.38 -13.18
N ALA A 157 -13.16 10.49 -12.00
CA ALA A 157 -14.50 9.96 -11.80
C ALA A 157 -15.53 10.59 -12.74
N GLU A 158 -15.43 11.90 -12.98
CA GLU A 158 -16.28 12.60 -13.96
C GLU A 158 -16.02 12.11 -15.39
N GLU A 159 -14.77 12.07 -15.82
CA GLU A 159 -14.37 11.59 -17.16
C GLU A 159 -14.88 10.17 -17.44
N ARG A 160 -14.78 9.30 -16.43
CA ARG A 160 -15.19 7.88 -16.53
C ARG A 160 -16.65 7.65 -16.12
N ARG A 161 -17.40 8.71 -15.83
CA ARG A 161 -18.83 8.67 -15.46
C ARG A 161 -19.11 7.79 -14.24
N VAL A 162 -18.19 7.79 -13.26
CA VAL A 162 -18.36 7.09 -11.98
C VAL A 162 -19.11 8.03 -11.03
N GLY A 163 -20.42 7.89 -10.96
CA GLY A 163 -21.30 8.79 -10.18
C GLY A 163 -21.14 8.62 -8.67
N ARG A 164 -21.52 9.67 -7.92
CA ARG A 164 -21.44 9.77 -6.47
C ARG A 164 -22.07 8.57 -5.74
N ARG A 165 -23.26 8.16 -6.14
CA ARG A 165 -23.97 7.04 -5.52
C ARG A 165 -23.18 5.74 -5.58
N ARG A 166 -22.60 5.42 -6.75
CA ARG A 166 -21.76 4.23 -6.94
C ARG A 166 -20.51 4.27 -6.07
N GLN A 167 -19.88 5.45 -5.93
CA GLN A 167 -18.73 5.64 -5.03
C GLN A 167 -19.11 5.40 -3.56
N ASP A 168 -20.23 5.94 -3.11
CA ASP A 168 -20.70 5.78 -1.73
C ASP A 168 -21.15 4.33 -1.44
N GLU A 169 -21.78 3.64 -2.39
CA GLU A 169 -22.15 2.21 -2.28
C GLU A 169 -20.88 1.34 -2.13
N TYR A 170 -19.86 1.59 -2.96
CA TYR A 170 -18.58 0.90 -2.87
C TYR A 170 -17.90 1.14 -1.52
N THR A 171 -17.86 2.38 -1.06
CA THR A 171 -17.25 2.74 0.23
C THR A 171 -17.99 2.10 1.42
N ALA A 172 -19.31 2.15 1.43
CA ALA A 172 -20.10 1.51 2.47
C ALA A 172 -19.83 0.01 2.56
N ARG A 173 -19.67 -0.64 1.40
CA ARG A 173 -19.30 -2.05 1.31
C ARG A 173 -17.89 -2.32 1.83
N SER A 174 -16.90 -1.51 1.47
CA SER A 174 -15.53 -1.65 1.98
C SER A 174 -15.50 -1.61 3.51
N HIS A 175 -16.21 -0.65 4.13
CA HIS A 175 -16.33 -0.58 5.59
C HIS A 175 -17.08 -1.77 6.20
N GLN A 176 -18.14 -2.24 5.59
CA GLN A 176 -18.89 -3.40 6.10
C GLN A 176 -18.02 -4.67 6.07
N ARG A 177 -17.30 -4.88 4.96
CA ARG A 177 -16.36 -6.01 4.81
C ARG A 177 -15.24 -5.97 5.84
N ALA A 178 -14.61 -4.80 6.04
CA ALA A 178 -13.56 -4.63 7.05
C ALA A 178 -14.08 -4.87 8.47
N TRP A 179 -15.27 -4.38 8.78
CA TRP A 179 -15.93 -4.59 10.06
C TRP A 179 -16.21 -6.08 10.34
N ASP A 180 -16.75 -6.79 9.35
CA ASP A 180 -17.04 -8.21 9.48
C ASP A 180 -15.75 -9.04 9.57
N ALA A 181 -14.73 -8.71 8.76
CA ALA A 181 -13.41 -9.35 8.79
C ALA A 181 -12.74 -9.17 10.16
N ALA A 182 -12.74 -7.96 10.71
CA ALA A 182 -12.16 -7.67 12.03
C ALA A 182 -12.85 -8.48 13.14
N ARG A 183 -14.20 -8.51 13.15
CA ARG A 183 -14.97 -9.28 14.14
C ARG A 183 -14.78 -10.79 14.04
N ASN A 184 -14.47 -11.28 12.85
CA ASN A 184 -14.19 -12.70 12.61
C ASN A 184 -12.70 -13.05 12.76
N GLY A 185 -11.86 -12.14 13.29
CA GLY A 185 -10.45 -12.37 13.57
C GLY A 185 -9.57 -12.54 12.33
N ARG A 186 -10.03 -12.13 11.14
CA ARG A 186 -9.30 -12.35 9.88
C ARG A 186 -8.01 -11.55 9.76
N PHE A 187 -7.79 -10.56 10.64
CA PHE A 187 -6.58 -9.75 10.69
C PHE A 187 -5.62 -10.16 11.81
N THR A 188 -6.03 -11.02 12.74
CA THR A 188 -5.29 -11.31 13.98
C THR A 188 -3.86 -11.76 13.73
N ASP A 189 -3.65 -12.71 12.82
CA ASP A 189 -2.34 -13.33 12.59
C ASP A 189 -1.36 -12.46 11.78
N GLU A 190 -1.84 -11.35 11.22
CA GLU A 190 -1.00 -10.42 10.46
C GLU A 190 -0.60 -9.18 11.27
N LEU A 191 -1.28 -8.90 12.40
CA LEU A 191 -1.08 -7.69 13.17
C LEU A 191 0.03 -7.84 14.21
N VAL A 192 0.87 -6.83 14.30
CA VAL A 192 1.81 -6.55 15.38
C VAL A 192 1.22 -5.43 16.22
N PRO A 193 0.55 -5.69 17.33
CA PRO A 193 -0.02 -4.66 18.18
C PRO A 193 1.03 -3.66 18.65
N LEU A 194 0.68 -2.36 18.65
CA LEU A 194 1.65 -1.31 18.92
C LEU A 194 0.99 -0.11 19.63
N ALA A 195 1.66 0.44 20.64
CA ALA A 195 1.19 1.60 21.42
C ALA A 195 -0.25 1.44 21.98
N GLY A 196 -0.64 0.23 22.34
CA GLY A 196 -1.99 -0.07 22.83
C GLY A 196 -3.06 -0.22 21.76
N LEU A 197 -2.70 -0.07 20.50
CA LEU A 197 -3.58 -0.31 19.36
C LEU A 197 -3.38 -1.75 18.84
N ASP A 198 -4.45 -2.53 18.75
CA ASP A 198 -4.48 -3.93 18.32
C ASP A 198 -5.40 -4.18 17.10
N HIS A 199 -5.97 -3.11 16.54
CA HIS A 199 -6.91 -3.16 15.42
C HIS A 199 -6.76 -1.92 14.52
N ASP A 200 -7.24 -2.01 13.28
CA ASP A 200 -7.24 -0.87 12.35
C ASP A 200 -8.23 0.21 12.80
N GLU A 201 -7.73 1.38 13.19
CA GLU A 201 -8.46 2.42 13.93
C GLU A 201 -9.60 3.06 13.14
N ARG A 202 -9.54 2.98 11.80
CA ARG A 202 -10.51 3.64 10.91
C ARG A 202 -11.74 2.79 10.61
N VAL A 203 -11.73 1.49 10.85
CA VAL A 203 -12.84 0.57 10.55
C VAL A 203 -14.10 0.97 11.32
N ARG A 204 -15.20 1.19 10.61
CA ARG A 204 -16.44 1.67 11.21
C ARG A 204 -17.62 0.78 10.83
N GLY A 205 -18.15 0.05 11.80
CA GLY A 205 -19.45 -0.61 11.68
C GLY A 205 -20.58 0.40 11.44
N GLY A 206 -21.52 0.06 10.57
CA GLY A 206 -22.68 0.91 10.29
C GLY A 206 -22.42 2.13 9.41
N MET A 207 -21.30 2.15 8.66
CA MET A 207 -21.12 3.10 7.57
C MET A 207 -22.07 2.74 6.42
N THR A 208 -23.08 3.58 6.19
CA THR A 208 -24.12 3.34 5.17
C THR A 208 -24.03 4.36 4.05
N THR A 209 -24.53 3.99 2.86
CA THR A 209 -24.66 4.92 1.73
C THR A 209 -25.44 6.19 2.11
N ALA A 210 -26.48 6.06 2.94
CA ALA A 210 -27.27 7.21 3.42
C ALA A 210 -26.46 8.17 4.31
N ARG A 211 -25.50 7.67 5.09
CA ARG A 211 -24.57 8.53 5.86
C ARG A 211 -23.56 9.20 4.94
N LEU A 212 -22.99 8.46 4.00
CA LEU A 212 -22.01 8.98 3.03
C LEU A 212 -22.64 10.05 2.13
N ALA A 213 -23.88 9.86 1.67
CA ALA A 213 -24.59 10.81 0.80
C ALA A 213 -24.75 12.22 1.40
N ARG A 214 -24.69 12.36 2.72
CA ARG A 214 -24.79 13.66 3.42
C ARG A 214 -23.50 14.46 3.43
N LEU A 215 -22.37 13.85 3.05
CA LEU A 215 -21.07 14.52 3.07
C LEU A 215 -20.95 15.46 1.85
N PRO A 216 -20.44 16.68 2.02
CA PRO A 216 -20.19 17.58 0.90
C PRO A 216 -19.02 17.09 0.05
N ALA A 217 -18.92 17.56 -1.19
CA ALA A 217 -17.74 17.42 -2.02
C ALA A 217 -16.54 18.08 -1.31
N ALA A 218 -15.38 17.41 -1.31
CA ALA A 218 -14.22 17.84 -0.53
C ALA A 218 -13.18 18.61 -1.34
N PHE A 219 -13.07 18.38 -2.65
CA PHE A 219 -11.95 18.88 -3.45
C PHE A 219 -12.34 19.91 -4.51
N ARG A 220 -13.58 19.90 -4.98
CA ARG A 220 -14.12 20.95 -5.87
C ARG A 220 -15.62 21.11 -5.68
N MET A 221 -16.12 22.29 -6.03
CA MET A 221 -17.57 22.54 -6.05
C MET A 221 -18.23 21.68 -7.13
N GLY A 222 -19.35 21.03 -6.78
CA GLY A 222 -20.05 20.11 -7.68
C GLY A 222 -19.36 18.77 -7.92
N GLY A 223 -18.24 18.50 -7.23
CA GLY A 223 -17.54 17.23 -7.30
C GLY A 223 -18.28 16.08 -6.60
N THR A 224 -17.72 14.87 -6.76
CA THR A 224 -18.30 13.63 -6.22
C THR A 224 -17.44 12.99 -5.12
N VAL A 225 -16.16 13.37 -5.04
CA VAL A 225 -15.24 12.90 -3.99
C VAL A 225 -15.51 13.65 -2.68
N THR A 226 -15.61 12.90 -1.60
CA THR A 226 -15.89 13.41 -0.25
C THR A 226 -14.89 12.87 0.76
N ALA A 227 -14.85 13.41 1.96
CA ALA A 227 -14.08 12.85 3.07
C ALA A 227 -14.49 11.41 3.44
N GLY A 228 -15.66 10.94 3.01
CA GLY A 228 -16.17 9.60 3.27
C GLY A 228 -15.74 8.58 2.23
N ASN A 229 -15.70 8.94 0.94
CA ASN A 229 -15.36 8.04 -0.16
C ASN A 229 -13.91 8.23 -0.68
N ALA A 230 -13.09 8.90 0.13
CA ALA A 230 -11.64 8.99 0.05
C ALA A 230 -10.99 8.24 1.22
N CYS A 231 -9.80 7.71 1.02
CA CYS A 231 -9.00 7.12 2.10
C CYS A 231 -8.63 8.18 3.16
N GLY A 232 -8.22 7.73 4.35
CA GLY A 232 -7.68 8.61 5.39
C GLY A 232 -6.20 8.91 5.19
N ILE A 233 -5.70 9.85 5.99
CA ILE A 233 -4.27 10.05 6.23
C ILE A 233 -3.91 9.17 7.43
N ASN A 234 -2.91 8.31 7.30
CA ASN A 234 -2.69 7.21 8.23
C ASN A 234 -1.20 6.97 8.51
N ASP A 235 -0.98 6.32 9.65
CA ASP A 235 0.31 5.81 10.13
C ASP A 235 0.29 4.28 10.09
N GLY A 236 1.41 3.65 9.70
CA GLY A 236 1.53 2.20 9.73
C GLY A 236 2.75 1.67 8.99
N ALA A 237 3.05 0.40 9.23
CA ALA A 237 4.12 -0.33 8.58
C ALA A 237 3.66 -1.74 8.17
N ALA A 238 4.20 -2.25 7.07
CA ALA A 238 3.95 -3.60 6.60
C ALA A 238 5.21 -4.16 5.93
N VAL A 239 5.59 -5.38 6.25
CA VAL A 239 6.82 -6.01 5.75
C VAL A 239 6.56 -7.48 5.45
N VAL A 240 7.18 -7.99 4.41
CA VAL A 240 7.22 -9.41 4.05
C VAL A 240 8.65 -9.93 4.06
N ALA A 241 8.81 -11.22 4.28
CA ALA A 241 10.08 -11.92 4.17
C ALA A 241 10.11 -12.75 2.89
N LEU A 242 11.16 -12.59 2.09
CA LEU A 242 11.36 -13.23 0.79
C LEU A 242 12.49 -14.25 0.87
N ALA A 243 12.28 -15.43 0.28
CA ALA A 243 13.25 -16.50 0.13
C ALA A 243 13.33 -16.98 -1.32
N PRO A 244 14.45 -17.61 -1.76
CA PRO A 244 14.49 -18.24 -3.10
C PRO A 244 13.58 -19.46 -3.15
N ALA A 245 13.02 -19.76 -4.31
CA ALA A 245 12.19 -20.96 -4.50
C ALA A 245 12.95 -22.25 -4.12
N SER A 246 14.27 -22.26 -4.31
CA SER A 246 15.14 -23.39 -3.92
C SER A 246 15.19 -23.68 -2.42
N ALA A 247 14.70 -22.76 -1.57
CA ALA A 247 14.56 -23.00 -0.14
C ALA A 247 13.44 -24.01 0.18
N GLY A 248 12.52 -24.28 -0.74
CA GLY A 248 11.43 -25.25 -0.58
C GLY A 248 10.42 -24.88 0.52
N LEU A 249 10.31 -23.60 0.87
CA LEU A 249 9.43 -23.12 1.92
C LEU A 249 8.04 -22.79 1.34
N PRO A 250 6.95 -23.08 2.07
CA PRO A 250 5.60 -22.71 1.66
C PRO A 250 5.41 -21.19 1.70
N GLY A 251 4.50 -20.65 0.87
CA GLY A 251 4.19 -19.23 0.87
C GLY A 251 3.55 -18.73 -0.40
N LEU A 252 3.79 -17.49 -0.76
CA LEU A 252 3.35 -16.90 -2.02
C LEU A 252 4.53 -16.75 -2.97
N ARG A 253 4.55 -17.54 -4.02
CA ARG A 253 5.52 -17.39 -5.11
C ARG A 253 5.20 -16.14 -5.92
N VAL A 254 6.18 -15.28 -6.10
CA VAL A 254 6.05 -14.08 -6.96
C VAL A 254 6.21 -14.52 -8.41
N LEU A 255 5.12 -14.51 -9.18
CA LEU A 255 5.10 -14.89 -10.60
C LEU A 255 5.58 -13.74 -11.48
N ALA A 256 5.13 -12.53 -11.19
CA ALA A 256 5.48 -11.35 -11.97
C ALA A 256 5.30 -10.07 -11.15
N THR A 257 6.12 -9.10 -11.47
CA THR A 257 5.98 -7.69 -11.02
C THR A 257 5.97 -6.78 -12.23
N ALA A 258 5.27 -5.65 -12.15
CA ALA A 258 5.32 -4.62 -13.17
C ALA A 258 5.07 -3.24 -12.56
N SER A 259 5.83 -2.26 -13.06
CA SER A 259 5.56 -0.84 -12.82
C SER A 259 5.33 -0.15 -14.16
N ALA A 260 4.41 0.79 -14.22
CA ALA A 260 4.05 1.53 -15.44
C ALA A 260 3.79 3.00 -15.14
N GLY A 261 4.04 3.86 -16.12
CA GLY A 261 3.71 5.27 -16.10
C GLY A 261 2.46 5.57 -16.92
N VAL A 262 1.75 6.63 -16.53
CA VAL A 262 0.61 7.22 -17.25
C VAL A 262 0.70 8.74 -17.22
N ASP A 263 -0.19 9.44 -17.89
CA ASP A 263 -0.32 10.89 -17.79
C ASP A 263 -0.41 11.32 -16.30
N PRO A 264 0.52 12.15 -15.81
CA PRO A 264 0.53 12.56 -14.40
C PRO A 264 -0.71 13.36 -13.99
N ARG A 265 -1.47 13.91 -14.93
CA ARG A 265 -2.78 14.51 -14.65
C ARG A 265 -3.87 13.51 -14.29
N ARG A 266 -3.65 12.21 -14.57
CA ARG A 266 -4.55 11.09 -14.27
C ARG A 266 -3.83 9.99 -13.48
N PRO A 267 -3.19 10.32 -12.34
CA PRO A 267 -2.29 9.40 -11.64
C PRO A 267 -2.99 8.12 -11.21
N GLY A 268 -4.28 8.19 -10.91
CA GLY A 268 -5.08 7.05 -10.47
C GLY A 268 -5.18 5.91 -11.49
N LEU A 269 -4.98 6.17 -12.79
CA LEU A 269 -5.00 5.13 -13.84
C LEU A 269 -3.74 4.27 -13.90
N GLY A 270 -2.68 4.60 -13.17
CA GLY A 270 -1.42 3.83 -13.15
C GLY A 270 -1.60 2.34 -12.87
N ILE A 271 -2.65 1.96 -12.13
CA ILE A 271 -3.03 0.55 -11.88
C ILE A 271 -3.24 -0.21 -13.19
N VAL A 272 -3.93 0.39 -14.16
CA VAL A 272 -4.41 -0.30 -15.37
C VAL A 272 -3.25 -0.89 -16.19
N PRO A 273 -2.27 -0.10 -16.67
CA PRO A 273 -1.14 -0.66 -17.42
C PRO A 273 -0.26 -1.55 -16.56
N ALA A 274 -0.06 -1.26 -15.27
CA ALA A 274 0.74 -2.10 -14.39
C ALA A 274 0.14 -3.51 -14.26
N VAL A 275 -1.17 -3.61 -14.03
CA VAL A 275 -1.89 -4.90 -13.95
C VAL A 275 -1.82 -5.66 -15.28
N ARG A 276 -2.08 -4.98 -16.41
CA ARG A 276 -2.00 -5.62 -17.74
C ARG A 276 -0.63 -6.23 -18.00
N VAL A 277 0.44 -5.48 -17.72
CA VAL A 277 1.83 -5.96 -17.92
C VAL A 277 2.17 -7.09 -16.95
N ALA A 278 1.78 -6.99 -15.66
CA ALA A 278 2.03 -8.04 -14.68
C ALA A 278 1.34 -9.36 -15.07
N LEU A 279 0.07 -9.31 -15.47
CA LEU A 279 -0.69 -10.48 -15.92
C LEU A 279 -0.09 -11.08 -17.19
N GLN A 280 0.28 -10.25 -18.17
CA GLN A 280 0.96 -10.73 -19.38
C GLN A 280 2.26 -11.48 -19.06
N ARG A 281 3.07 -10.95 -18.13
CA ARG A 281 4.32 -11.61 -17.70
C ARG A 281 4.07 -12.92 -16.95
N ALA A 282 2.98 -12.97 -16.17
CA ALA A 282 2.58 -14.18 -15.45
C ALA A 282 1.90 -15.22 -16.35
N GLY A 283 1.53 -14.89 -17.59
CA GLY A 283 0.75 -15.74 -18.48
C GLY A 283 -0.68 -15.98 -18.00
N LEU A 284 -1.25 -15.03 -17.25
CA LEU A 284 -2.59 -15.12 -16.65
C LEU A 284 -3.52 -14.04 -17.20
N ARG A 285 -4.83 -14.29 -17.08
CA ARG A 285 -5.91 -13.33 -17.34
C ARG A 285 -6.54 -12.90 -16.01
N ILE A 286 -7.29 -11.82 -16.05
CA ILE A 286 -7.99 -11.31 -14.85
C ILE A 286 -8.97 -12.33 -14.24
N CYS A 287 -9.59 -13.15 -15.09
CA CYS A 287 -10.54 -14.20 -14.66
C CYS A 287 -9.86 -15.40 -13.99
N ASP A 288 -8.55 -15.59 -14.18
CA ASP A 288 -7.78 -16.67 -13.58
C ASP A 288 -7.36 -16.34 -12.12
N LEU A 289 -7.54 -15.08 -11.68
CA LEU A 289 -7.22 -14.63 -10.32
C LEU A 289 -8.32 -15.04 -9.34
N ASP A 290 -7.94 -15.53 -8.18
CA ASP A 290 -8.85 -15.88 -7.07
C ASP A 290 -8.94 -14.73 -6.05
N VAL A 291 -7.82 -14.10 -5.73
CA VAL A 291 -7.71 -13.06 -4.70
C VAL A 291 -7.16 -11.77 -5.31
N ILE A 292 -7.90 -10.66 -5.18
CA ILE A 292 -7.52 -9.38 -5.74
C ILE A 292 -7.52 -8.32 -4.64
N GLU A 293 -6.36 -7.70 -4.41
CA GLU A 293 -6.16 -6.61 -3.46
C GLU A 293 -5.65 -5.38 -4.23
N ILE A 294 -6.49 -4.36 -4.37
CA ILE A 294 -6.16 -3.11 -5.06
C ILE A 294 -6.36 -1.94 -4.10
N ASN A 295 -5.38 -1.06 -4.00
CA ASN A 295 -5.43 0.05 -3.05
C ASN A 295 -6.55 1.03 -3.37
N GLU A 296 -7.46 1.23 -2.43
CA GLU A 296 -8.63 2.09 -2.54
C GLU A 296 -8.30 3.52 -2.08
N ALA A 297 -7.50 4.27 -2.85
CA ALA A 297 -7.19 5.65 -2.48
C ALA A 297 -8.44 6.55 -2.56
N PHE A 298 -9.24 6.40 -3.61
CA PHE A 298 -10.52 7.07 -3.80
C PHE A 298 -11.49 6.10 -4.49
N ALA A 299 -12.73 6.03 -4.02
CA ALA A 299 -13.74 5.11 -4.59
C ALA A 299 -13.96 5.34 -6.09
N GLY A 300 -14.05 6.60 -6.53
CA GLY A 300 -14.22 6.95 -7.94
C GLY A 300 -13.04 6.52 -8.81
N GLN A 301 -11.84 6.67 -8.30
CA GLN A 301 -10.62 6.29 -8.98
C GLN A 301 -10.51 4.77 -9.19
N VAL A 302 -10.71 3.96 -8.13
CA VAL A 302 -10.58 2.51 -8.27
C VAL A 302 -11.70 1.91 -9.12
N LEU A 303 -12.92 2.42 -9.00
CA LEU A 303 -14.04 2.00 -9.84
C LEU A 303 -13.78 2.26 -11.33
N ALA A 304 -13.17 3.40 -11.67
CA ALA A 304 -12.75 3.70 -13.04
C ALA A 304 -11.70 2.68 -13.55
N CYS A 305 -10.76 2.26 -12.68
CA CYS A 305 -9.77 1.24 -13.03
C CYS A 305 -10.42 -0.14 -13.20
N TYR A 306 -11.38 -0.50 -12.35
CA TYR A 306 -12.09 -1.79 -12.45
C TYR A 306 -12.90 -1.88 -13.75
N ASP A 307 -13.61 -0.80 -14.11
CA ASP A 307 -14.34 -0.74 -15.37
C ASP A 307 -13.42 -0.93 -16.58
N GLU A 308 -12.24 -0.30 -16.58
CA GLU A 308 -11.26 -0.39 -17.67
C GLU A 308 -10.55 -1.76 -17.73
N LEU A 309 -10.40 -2.43 -16.61
CA LEU A 309 -9.82 -3.78 -16.52
C LEU A 309 -10.85 -4.90 -16.68
N GLY A 310 -12.15 -4.59 -16.65
CA GLY A 310 -13.22 -5.59 -16.65
C GLY A 310 -13.26 -6.40 -15.34
N ILE A 311 -12.91 -5.78 -14.21
CA ILE A 311 -12.94 -6.43 -12.89
C ILE A 311 -14.29 -6.16 -12.24
N ASP A 312 -14.94 -7.22 -11.77
CA ASP A 312 -16.11 -7.08 -10.88
C ASP A 312 -15.64 -6.51 -9.53
N PRO A 313 -16.13 -5.32 -9.12
CA PRO A 313 -15.81 -4.73 -7.84
C PRO A 313 -16.09 -5.63 -6.63
N GLU A 314 -17.04 -6.60 -6.77
CA GLU A 314 -17.35 -7.56 -5.71
C GLU A 314 -16.20 -8.52 -5.39
N ARG A 315 -15.29 -8.74 -6.33
CA ARG A 315 -14.13 -9.64 -6.20
C ARG A 315 -12.91 -8.99 -5.56
N VAL A 316 -12.92 -7.64 -5.41
CA VAL A 316 -11.75 -6.89 -4.93
C VAL A 316 -11.91 -6.58 -3.45
N CYS A 317 -10.81 -6.68 -2.67
CA CYS A 317 -10.75 -6.33 -1.25
C CYS A 317 -11.94 -6.91 -0.47
N THR A 318 -12.13 -8.23 -0.55
CA THR A 318 -13.33 -8.88 0.03
C THR A 318 -13.37 -8.86 1.56
N ASP A 319 -12.26 -8.51 2.22
CA ASP A 319 -12.19 -8.21 3.64
C ASP A 319 -12.14 -6.71 3.94
N GLY A 320 -12.48 -5.85 2.94
CA GLY A 320 -12.34 -4.40 3.01
C GLY A 320 -10.94 -3.93 2.59
N GLY A 321 -10.85 -2.70 2.11
CA GLY A 321 -9.61 -2.09 1.61
C GLY A 321 -9.30 -0.75 2.26
N ALA A 322 -8.47 0.07 1.63
CA ALA A 322 -7.92 1.30 2.18
C ALA A 322 -8.96 2.38 2.53
N LEU A 323 -10.14 2.38 1.91
CA LEU A 323 -11.24 3.26 2.30
C LEU A 323 -11.67 3.00 3.75
N ALA A 324 -11.66 1.75 4.18
CA ALA A 324 -12.05 1.33 5.51
C ALA A 324 -10.85 1.17 6.46
N LEU A 325 -9.78 0.52 6.02
CA LEU A 325 -8.60 0.23 6.83
C LEU A 325 -7.71 1.47 7.01
N GLY A 326 -7.53 2.26 5.95
CA GLY A 326 -6.61 3.39 5.90
C GLY A 326 -5.53 3.23 4.84
N HIS A 327 -4.79 4.34 4.58
CA HIS A 327 -3.80 4.42 3.51
C HIS A 327 -2.50 5.06 4.01
N PRO A 328 -1.65 4.34 4.78
CA PRO A 328 -0.30 4.80 5.12
C PRO A 328 0.60 4.69 3.88
N TRP A 329 0.72 5.75 3.10
CA TRP A 329 1.22 5.81 1.72
C TRP A 329 2.38 4.87 1.41
N GLY A 330 3.54 5.06 2.04
CA GLY A 330 4.74 4.23 1.83
C GLY A 330 4.55 2.75 2.19
N ALA A 331 3.62 2.43 3.11
CA ALA A 331 3.35 1.07 3.55
C ALA A 331 2.23 0.39 2.74
N SER A 332 1.31 1.14 2.13
CA SER A 332 0.05 0.60 1.61
C SER A 332 0.22 -0.53 0.59
N GLY A 333 1.20 -0.40 -0.31
CA GLY A 333 1.50 -1.45 -1.27
C GLY A 333 1.92 -2.77 -0.61
N ALA A 334 2.65 -2.70 0.51
CA ALA A 334 3.01 -3.88 1.30
C ALA A 334 1.82 -4.43 2.09
N VAL A 335 0.93 -3.57 2.61
CA VAL A 335 -0.33 -4.01 3.25
C VAL A 335 -1.13 -4.90 2.32
N LEU A 336 -1.25 -4.57 1.03
CA LEU A 336 -1.95 -5.42 0.06
C LEU A 336 -1.34 -6.83 -0.04
N VAL A 337 -0.02 -6.93 -0.01
CA VAL A 337 0.67 -8.23 -0.07
C VAL A 337 0.52 -9.00 1.24
N VAL A 338 0.55 -8.35 2.39
CA VAL A 338 0.21 -8.96 3.69
C VAL A 338 -1.22 -9.52 3.67
N ARG A 339 -2.18 -8.78 3.07
CA ARG A 339 -3.56 -9.28 2.90
C ARG A 339 -3.62 -10.50 1.97
N LEU A 340 -2.91 -10.49 0.83
CA LEU A 340 -2.80 -11.66 -0.02
C LEU A 340 -2.24 -12.86 0.76
N PHE A 341 -1.15 -12.67 1.51
CA PHE A 341 -0.54 -13.74 2.31
C PHE A 341 -1.52 -14.30 3.35
N SER A 342 -2.21 -13.43 4.09
CA SER A 342 -3.18 -13.86 5.09
C SER A 342 -4.33 -14.64 4.48
N ARG A 343 -4.87 -14.19 3.34
CA ARG A 343 -5.99 -14.85 2.69
C ARG A 343 -5.60 -16.15 2.00
N MET A 344 -4.48 -16.15 1.27
CA MET A 344 -4.10 -17.29 0.42
C MET A 344 -3.31 -18.36 1.19
N VAL A 345 -2.40 -17.95 2.09
CA VAL A 345 -1.57 -18.89 2.85
C VAL A 345 -2.23 -19.27 4.18
N ARG A 346 -2.56 -18.28 5.03
CA ARG A 346 -3.09 -18.57 6.37
C ARG A 346 -4.53 -19.08 6.35
N GLN A 347 -5.35 -18.59 5.41
CA GLN A 347 -6.78 -18.97 5.28
C GLN A 347 -7.05 -19.93 4.13
N GLY A 348 -6.04 -20.28 3.31
CA GLY A 348 -6.16 -21.24 2.21
C GLY A 348 -7.09 -20.81 1.08
N GLN A 349 -7.22 -19.51 0.81
CA GLN A 349 -8.13 -18.99 -0.21
C GLN A 349 -7.43 -18.87 -1.57
N GLY A 350 -7.84 -19.68 -2.52
CA GLY A 350 -7.43 -19.57 -3.92
C GLY A 350 -5.96 -19.88 -4.20
N ARG A 351 -5.60 -19.82 -5.48
CA ARG A 351 -4.26 -20.12 -5.99
C ARG A 351 -3.53 -18.89 -6.50
N PHE A 352 -4.19 -18.06 -7.31
CA PHE A 352 -3.58 -16.87 -7.92
C PHE A 352 -4.08 -15.59 -7.29
N GLY A 353 -3.14 -14.70 -6.96
CA GLY A 353 -3.43 -13.41 -6.33
C GLY A 353 -2.81 -12.24 -7.07
N LEU A 354 -3.42 -11.07 -6.93
CA LEU A 354 -2.97 -9.79 -7.48
C LEU A 354 -2.96 -8.71 -6.39
N ALA A 355 -1.84 -8.03 -6.21
CA ALA A 355 -1.77 -6.74 -5.51
C ALA A 355 -1.47 -5.62 -6.51
N ALA A 356 -2.18 -4.48 -6.45
CA ALA A 356 -1.93 -3.34 -7.31
C ALA A 356 -2.24 -2.00 -6.63
N ILE A 357 -1.45 -0.96 -6.97
CA ILE A 357 -1.56 0.37 -6.40
C ILE A 357 -1.15 1.45 -7.40
N ALA A 358 -1.89 2.56 -7.44
CA ALA A 358 -1.50 3.78 -8.14
C ALA A 358 -0.61 4.67 -7.26
N ALA A 359 0.16 5.54 -7.87
CA ALA A 359 1.04 6.48 -7.18
C ALA A 359 0.98 7.88 -7.79
N GLY A 360 1.26 8.89 -6.98
CA GLY A 360 1.44 10.26 -7.42
C GLY A 360 2.47 10.36 -8.56
N GLY A 361 2.32 11.37 -9.43
CA GLY A 361 3.16 11.52 -10.61
C GLY A 361 2.79 10.61 -11.78
N GLY A 362 1.64 9.94 -11.73
CA GLY A 362 1.16 9.12 -12.85
C GLY A 362 1.87 7.78 -12.96
N GLN A 363 1.96 7.02 -11.87
CA GLN A 363 2.58 5.71 -11.84
C GLN A 363 1.65 4.66 -11.24
N GLY A 364 1.96 3.39 -11.48
CA GLY A 364 1.33 2.26 -10.82
C GLY A 364 2.27 1.06 -10.73
N THR A 365 2.07 0.23 -9.74
CA THR A 365 2.81 -1.02 -9.53
C THR A 365 1.84 -2.16 -9.27
N ALA A 366 2.13 -3.35 -9.80
CA ALA A 366 1.37 -4.56 -9.61
C ALA A 366 2.29 -5.77 -9.37
N VAL A 367 1.84 -6.69 -8.54
CA VAL A 367 2.50 -7.97 -8.24
C VAL A 367 1.49 -9.09 -8.38
N VAL A 368 1.83 -10.12 -9.14
CA VAL A 368 1.04 -11.35 -9.30
C VAL A 368 1.74 -12.47 -8.55
N VAL A 369 0.98 -13.20 -7.74
CA VAL A 369 1.49 -14.27 -6.87
C VAL A 369 0.71 -15.57 -7.06
N GLU A 370 1.34 -16.69 -6.67
CA GLU A 370 0.72 -18.01 -6.61
C GLU A 370 0.96 -18.61 -5.21
N ALA A 371 -0.08 -19.15 -4.59
CA ALA A 371 0.04 -19.93 -3.35
C ALA A 371 0.71 -21.28 -3.66
N SER A 372 1.73 -21.65 -2.89
CA SER A 372 2.53 -22.87 -3.03
C SER A 372 2.42 -23.78 -1.81
#